data_b4621e8f6c47505afe1f4405a30682ab
#
_entry.id   b4621e8f6c47505afe1f4405a30682ab
#
_cell.length_a   1.000
_cell.length_b   1.000
_cell.length_c   1.000
_cell.angle_alpha   90.00
_cell.angle_beta   90.00
_cell.angle_gamma   90.00
#
_symmetry.space_group_name_H-M   'P 1'
#
loop_
_entity.id
_entity.type
_entity.pdbx_description
1 polymer ?
#
loop_
_entity_poly.entity_id
_entity_poly.type
_entity_poly.pdbx_seq_one_letter_code
_entity_poly.pdbx_strand_id
1 'polypeptide(L)'
;MAIAIVGLLSFPLPVKASNASSCPDGMVFISGGSFTMGEDNSGFVEEQAVEDISISPFCIDKHEVTNAEFAKFVEETGYVTIAERPLSKEQFPDLPDEQRAAGSLVFQPPAEDSKQIAYLSWWHWTPGANWRHPYGSDSDIKGQENHPVVHIAYEDALAYANWAGKTLPTEAQWEFAARGGLQNKKFTWGDEYSAKKANTWQGIFPFFNTKEDNYVGTAPVGSFPPNRYGLYDMTGNVWEWTSDWFAVSHANKAHSSDPKGPAKEQSFDPKKPADGAMHVIKGGSHLCAKNYCSRYRPAARESQAPDTGTTHIGFRAILALSEP
;
A
#
# COMPACT_ATOMS: atom_id res chain seq x y z
N MET A 1 -8.39 -66.93 28.80
CA MET A 1 -8.19 -66.09 27.64
C MET A 1 -8.21 -64.65 28.12
N ALA A 2 -7.05 -64.07 28.39
CA ALA A 2 -6.92 -62.70 28.95
C ALA A 2 -6.55 -61.75 27.85
N ILE A 3 -7.37 -60.73 27.61
CA ILE A 3 -7.12 -59.69 26.59
C ILE A 3 -6.36 -58.53 27.29
N ALA A 4 -5.13 -58.32 26.88
CA ALA A 4 -4.31 -57.19 27.32
C ALA A 4 -4.71 -55.94 26.49
N ILE A 5 -5.20 -54.90 27.15
CA ILE A 5 -5.46 -53.57 26.56
C ILE A 5 -4.14 -52.78 26.66
N VAL A 6 -3.50 -52.53 25.51
CA VAL A 6 -2.35 -51.64 25.41
C VAL A 6 -2.90 -50.21 25.27
N GLY A 7 -2.78 -49.42 26.33
CA GLY A 7 -3.08 -48.00 26.29
C GLY A 7 -1.97 -47.21 25.57
N LEU A 8 -2.30 -46.57 24.45
CA LEU A 8 -1.42 -45.61 23.78
C LEU A 8 -1.38 -44.30 24.60
N LEU A 9 -0.28 -44.06 25.27
CA LEU A 9 0.04 -42.77 25.85
C LEU A 9 0.48 -41.82 24.75
N SER A 10 -0.39 -40.91 24.32
CA SER A 10 -0.04 -39.79 23.45
C SER A 10 0.67 -38.71 24.27
N PHE A 11 1.97 -38.56 24.09
CA PHE A 11 2.69 -37.42 24.62
C PHE A 11 2.39 -36.18 23.73
N PRO A 12 2.01 -35.02 24.33
CA PRO A 12 1.89 -33.80 23.57
C PRO A 12 3.28 -33.38 23.08
N LEU A 13 3.39 -33.12 21.79
CA LEU A 13 4.61 -32.52 21.20
C LEU A 13 4.81 -31.13 21.82
N PRO A 14 6.04 -30.75 22.17
CA PRO A 14 6.30 -29.43 22.72
C PRO A 14 5.96 -28.38 21.66
N VAL A 15 5.01 -27.52 21.94
CA VAL A 15 4.78 -26.28 21.19
C VAL A 15 6.07 -25.46 21.35
N LYS A 16 6.82 -25.28 20.25
CA LYS A 16 7.93 -24.35 20.23
C LYS A 16 7.38 -22.96 20.58
N ALA A 17 7.72 -22.46 21.75
CA ALA A 17 7.56 -21.04 22.04
C ALA A 17 8.35 -20.27 21.00
N SER A 18 7.67 -19.53 20.12
CA SER A 18 8.31 -18.58 19.21
C SER A 18 8.94 -17.50 20.09
N ASN A 19 10.28 -17.35 19.98
CA ASN A 19 10.98 -16.23 20.61
C ASN A 19 10.31 -14.95 20.11
N ALA A 20 9.81 -14.11 21.01
CA ALA A 20 9.06 -12.88 20.75
C ALA A 20 9.85 -11.78 19.98
N SER A 21 11.01 -12.11 19.41
CA SER A 21 11.90 -11.20 18.71
C SER A 21 12.30 -11.65 17.30
N SER A 22 11.71 -12.71 16.73
CA SER A 22 12.03 -13.17 15.37
C SER A 22 10.80 -13.14 14.47
N CYS A 23 10.90 -12.33 13.41
CA CYS A 23 9.91 -12.33 12.34
C CYS A 23 10.13 -13.47 11.35
N PRO A 24 9.09 -13.91 10.63
CA PRO A 24 9.25 -14.79 9.48
C PRO A 24 10.23 -14.22 8.43
N ASP A 25 10.81 -15.10 7.61
CA ASP A 25 11.65 -14.69 6.50
C ASP A 25 10.89 -13.71 5.58
N GLY A 26 11.60 -12.70 5.07
CA GLY A 26 11.00 -11.64 4.25
C GLY A 26 10.36 -10.51 5.05
N MET A 27 10.28 -10.60 6.36
CA MET A 27 9.76 -9.55 7.23
C MET A 27 10.85 -8.94 8.11
N VAL A 28 10.60 -7.71 8.57
CA VAL A 28 11.47 -6.98 9.51
C VAL A 28 10.74 -6.79 10.84
N PHE A 29 11.44 -7.08 11.94
CA PHE A 29 10.95 -6.80 13.28
C PHE A 29 11.06 -5.31 13.58
N ILE A 30 9.94 -4.70 13.95
CA ILE A 30 9.84 -3.33 14.44
C ILE A 30 9.59 -3.39 15.95
N SER A 31 10.51 -2.86 16.73
CA SER A 31 10.46 -2.94 18.19
C SER A 31 9.37 -2.07 18.85
N GLY A 32 8.67 -1.27 18.01
CA GLY A 32 7.73 -0.28 18.52
C GLY A 32 8.44 0.91 19.17
N GLY A 33 7.66 1.77 19.81
CA GLY A 33 8.12 2.99 20.45
C GLY A 33 7.22 4.18 20.17
N SER A 34 7.60 5.37 20.63
CA SER A 34 6.82 6.59 20.45
C SER A 34 7.40 7.48 19.36
N PHE A 35 6.52 8.18 18.64
CA PHE A 35 6.91 9.12 17.59
C PHE A 35 5.86 10.23 17.41
N THR A 36 6.25 11.28 16.68
CA THR A 36 5.34 12.28 16.14
C THR A 36 4.89 11.83 14.76
N MET A 37 3.59 11.57 14.59
CA MET A 37 2.95 11.21 13.32
C MET A 37 2.58 12.47 12.56
N GLY A 38 2.82 12.51 11.24
CA GLY A 38 2.49 13.67 10.41
C GLY A 38 3.62 14.71 10.32
N GLU A 39 3.28 15.88 9.76
CA GLU A 39 4.22 17.00 9.51
C GLU A 39 3.47 18.33 9.43
N ASP A 40 3.76 19.30 10.32
CA ASP A 40 3.03 20.57 10.40
C ASP A 40 3.25 21.51 9.21
N ASN A 41 4.38 21.43 8.55
CA ASN A 41 4.74 22.35 7.46
C ASN A 41 4.67 21.71 6.07
N SER A 42 3.88 20.66 5.93
CA SER A 42 3.73 19.94 4.65
C SER A 42 2.97 20.74 3.59
N GLY A 43 2.13 21.69 4.01
CA GLY A 43 1.17 22.39 3.16
C GLY A 43 -0.17 21.66 2.99
N PHE A 44 -0.35 20.50 3.62
CA PHE A 44 -1.55 19.67 3.58
C PHE A 44 -2.15 19.53 4.99
N VAL A 45 -3.40 19.97 5.14
CA VAL A 45 -4.09 19.95 6.43
C VAL A 45 -4.26 18.54 6.99
N GLU A 46 -4.43 17.56 6.12
CA GLU A 46 -4.57 16.15 6.47
C GLU A 46 -3.29 15.50 7.01
N GLU A 47 -2.14 16.14 6.83
CA GLU A 47 -0.84 15.65 7.29
C GLU A 47 -0.39 16.28 8.61
N GLN A 48 -1.22 17.10 9.24
CA GLN A 48 -0.88 17.84 10.46
C GLN A 48 -0.31 16.93 11.55
N ALA A 49 0.77 17.37 12.18
CA ALA A 49 1.47 16.56 13.18
C ALA A 49 0.61 16.29 14.42
N VAL A 50 0.71 15.07 14.94
CA VAL A 50 0.18 14.67 16.26
C VAL A 50 1.29 13.98 17.06
N GLU A 51 1.41 14.36 18.31
CA GLU A 51 2.49 13.94 19.21
C GLU A 51 2.09 12.70 20.02
N ASP A 52 3.11 12.04 20.58
CA ASP A 52 3.01 10.96 21.55
C ASP A 52 2.19 9.76 21.04
N ILE A 53 2.33 9.43 19.76
CA ILE A 53 1.81 8.18 19.23
C ILE A 53 2.78 7.06 19.62
N SER A 54 2.29 6.04 20.29
CA SER A 54 3.06 4.84 20.60
C SER A 54 2.59 3.65 19.79
N ILE A 55 3.54 2.85 19.32
CA ILE A 55 3.32 1.66 18.49
C ILE A 55 3.90 0.45 19.20
N SER A 56 3.10 -0.59 19.37
CA SER A 56 3.52 -1.89 19.86
C SER A 56 4.43 -2.62 18.86
N PRO A 57 5.26 -3.58 19.31
CA PRO A 57 6.10 -4.35 18.41
C PRO A 57 5.30 -5.13 17.36
N PHE A 58 5.80 -5.21 16.13
CA PHE A 58 5.19 -5.97 15.03
C PHE A 58 6.24 -6.40 14.01
N CYS A 59 5.89 -7.30 13.11
CA CYS A 59 6.68 -7.61 11.92
C CYS A 59 6.02 -6.98 10.70
N ILE A 60 6.82 -6.44 9.78
CA ILE A 60 6.34 -5.85 8.52
C ILE A 60 7.09 -6.43 7.34
N ASP A 61 6.42 -6.63 6.20
CA ASP A 61 7.06 -7.06 4.97
C ASP A 61 8.18 -6.10 4.58
N LYS A 62 9.31 -6.64 4.19
CA LYS A 62 10.53 -5.90 3.88
C LYS A 62 10.36 -4.94 2.70
N HIS A 63 9.49 -5.28 1.77
CA HIS A 63 9.12 -4.55 0.57
C HIS A 63 7.62 -4.73 0.27
N GLU A 64 7.10 -4.08 -0.76
CA GLU A 64 5.75 -4.29 -1.25
C GLU A 64 5.57 -5.74 -1.73
N VAL A 65 4.34 -6.26 -1.68
CA VAL A 65 4.01 -7.57 -2.24
C VAL A 65 4.28 -7.58 -3.74
N THR A 66 5.06 -8.55 -4.20
CA THR A 66 5.48 -8.68 -5.59
C THR A 66 4.44 -9.41 -6.45
N ASN A 67 4.57 -9.27 -7.78
CA ASN A 67 3.76 -10.03 -8.74
C ASN A 67 3.90 -11.54 -8.53
N ALA A 68 5.11 -12.04 -8.24
CA ALA A 68 5.34 -13.47 -7.98
C ALA A 68 4.63 -13.95 -6.72
N GLU A 69 4.69 -13.19 -5.63
CA GLU A 69 4.02 -13.52 -4.36
C GLU A 69 2.50 -13.49 -4.52
N PHE A 70 1.96 -12.49 -5.22
CA PHE A 70 0.53 -12.40 -5.49
C PHE A 70 0.05 -13.49 -6.43
N ALA A 71 0.85 -13.86 -7.45
CA ALA A 71 0.56 -14.98 -8.35
C ALA A 71 0.40 -16.29 -7.58
N LYS A 72 1.28 -16.55 -6.61
CA LYS A 72 1.19 -17.73 -5.73
C LYS A 72 -0.13 -17.76 -4.95
N PHE A 73 -0.52 -16.64 -4.37
CA PHE A 73 -1.81 -16.51 -3.66
C PHE A 73 -2.98 -16.86 -4.60
N VAL A 74 -2.99 -16.31 -5.80
CA VAL A 74 -4.06 -16.58 -6.77
C VAL A 74 -4.05 -18.02 -7.25
N GLU A 75 -2.87 -18.62 -7.48
CA GLU A 75 -2.74 -20.03 -7.86
C GLU A 75 -3.29 -20.98 -6.78
N GLU A 76 -3.01 -20.70 -5.52
CA GLU A 76 -3.45 -21.55 -4.40
C GLU A 76 -4.92 -21.39 -4.05
N THR A 77 -5.53 -20.22 -4.31
CA THR A 77 -6.89 -19.89 -3.85
C THR A 77 -7.93 -19.78 -4.96
N GLY A 78 -7.50 -19.58 -6.22
CA GLY A 78 -8.39 -19.23 -7.32
C GLY A 78 -9.01 -17.83 -7.18
N TYR A 79 -8.40 -16.94 -6.39
CA TYR A 79 -8.92 -15.60 -6.14
C TYR A 79 -9.04 -14.79 -7.42
N VAL A 80 -10.15 -14.07 -7.56
CA VAL A 80 -10.43 -13.16 -8.69
C VAL A 80 -10.48 -11.75 -8.13
N THR A 81 -9.58 -10.87 -8.57
CA THR A 81 -9.47 -9.50 -8.07
C THR A 81 -10.65 -8.63 -8.51
N ILE A 82 -10.86 -7.50 -7.83
CA ILE A 82 -11.90 -6.52 -8.18
C ILE A 82 -11.74 -6.08 -9.65
N ALA A 83 -10.52 -5.82 -10.10
CA ALA A 83 -10.24 -5.42 -11.49
C ALA A 83 -10.57 -6.51 -12.54
N GLU A 84 -10.66 -7.76 -12.13
CA GLU A 84 -11.05 -8.91 -12.98
C GLU A 84 -12.57 -9.19 -12.98
N ARG A 85 -13.35 -8.44 -12.18
CA ARG A 85 -14.82 -8.57 -12.08
C ARG A 85 -15.50 -7.48 -12.91
N PRO A 86 -16.56 -7.80 -13.69
CA PRO A 86 -17.37 -6.76 -14.32
C PRO A 86 -18.01 -5.83 -13.28
N LEU A 87 -18.17 -4.55 -13.62
CA LEU A 87 -18.88 -3.61 -12.77
C LEU A 87 -20.35 -4.02 -12.63
N SER A 88 -20.85 -4.03 -11.40
CA SER A 88 -22.21 -4.43 -11.09
C SER A 88 -23.24 -3.47 -11.70
N LYS A 89 -24.28 -4.02 -12.31
CA LYS A 89 -25.42 -3.23 -12.82
C LYS A 89 -26.19 -2.54 -11.70
N GLU A 90 -26.15 -3.09 -10.50
CA GLU A 90 -26.81 -2.52 -9.32
C GLU A 90 -26.07 -1.26 -8.83
N GLN A 91 -24.74 -1.30 -8.86
CA GLN A 91 -23.90 -0.17 -8.48
C GLN A 91 -23.84 0.92 -9.56
N PHE A 92 -23.90 0.52 -10.84
CA PHE A 92 -23.77 1.40 -11.99
C PHE A 92 -24.94 1.19 -12.98
N PRO A 93 -26.20 1.50 -12.59
CA PRO A 93 -27.39 1.19 -13.39
C PRO A 93 -27.42 1.91 -14.74
N ASP A 94 -26.86 3.11 -14.80
CA ASP A 94 -26.87 3.97 -16.00
C ASP A 94 -25.69 3.71 -16.95
N LEU A 95 -24.74 2.82 -16.54
CA LEU A 95 -23.58 2.50 -17.38
C LEU A 95 -23.96 1.45 -18.42
N PRO A 96 -23.67 1.67 -19.73
CA PRO A 96 -23.86 0.66 -20.76
C PRO A 96 -23.12 -0.65 -20.45
N ASP A 97 -23.65 -1.81 -20.91
CA ASP A 97 -23.07 -3.11 -20.60
C ASP A 97 -21.60 -3.24 -21.06
N GLU A 98 -21.28 -2.69 -22.24
CA GLU A 98 -19.93 -2.65 -22.77
C GLU A 98 -18.95 -1.83 -21.95
N GLN A 99 -19.42 -0.86 -21.18
CA GLN A 99 -18.60 -0.04 -20.28
C GLN A 99 -18.50 -0.64 -18.87
N ARG A 100 -19.24 -1.72 -18.59
CA ARG A 100 -19.12 -2.49 -17.35
C ARG A 100 -18.13 -3.65 -17.44
N ALA A 101 -17.43 -3.80 -18.56
CA ALA A 101 -16.37 -4.80 -18.67
C ALA A 101 -15.36 -4.68 -17.52
N ALA A 102 -14.87 -5.83 -17.04
CA ALA A 102 -13.79 -5.87 -16.06
C ALA A 102 -12.59 -5.02 -16.53
N GLY A 103 -11.98 -4.29 -15.64
CA GLY A 103 -10.91 -3.36 -15.95
C GLY A 103 -10.46 -2.54 -14.75
N SER A 104 -9.59 -1.60 -15.01
CA SER A 104 -9.02 -0.74 -13.97
C SER A 104 -8.57 0.60 -14.55
N LEU A 105 -8.22 1.56 -13.68
CA LEU A 105 -7.69 2.85 -14.08
C LEU A 105 -6.20 2.74 -14.43
N VAL A 106 -5.88 3.12 -15.67
CA VAL A 106 -4.52 3.14 -16.20
C VAL A 106 -4.06 4.58 -16.38
N PHE A 107 -2.87 4.89 -15.88
CA PHE A 107 -2.22 6.16 -16.16
C PHE A 107 -1.72 6.19 -17.61
N GLN A 108 -2.12 7.21 -18.34
CA GLN A 108 -1.64 7.51 -19.70
C GLN A 108 -1.26 8.99 -19.75
N PRO A 109 0.00 9.34 -20.01
CA PRO A 109 0.37 10.74 -20.14
C PRO A 109 -0.43 11.40 -21.27
N PRO A 110 -0.84 12.68 -21.11
CA PRO A 110 -1.52 13.40 -22.19
C PRO A 110 -0.64 13.50 -23.43
N ALA A 111 -1.26 13.61 -24.60
CA ALA A 111 -0.53 13.83 -25.83
C ALA A 111 0.27 15.15 -25.76
N GLU A 112 1.46 15.18 -26.37
CA GLU A 112 2.39 16.32 -26.33
C GLU A 112 1.78 17.64 -26.86
N ASP A 113 0.79 17.55 -27.77
CA ASP A 113 0.08 18.67 -28.38
C ASP A 113 -1.21 19.07 -27.65
N SER A 114 -1.51 18.45 -26.50
CA SER A 114 -2.71 18.76 -25.71
C SER A 114 -2.73 20.21 -25.25
N LYS A 115 -3.62 21.02 -25.81
CA LYS A 115 -3.78 22.45 -25.49
C LYS A 115 -4.55 22.71 -24.20
N GLN A 116 -5.32 21.74 -23.73
CA GLN A 116 -6.06 21.81 -22.48
C GLN A 116 -5.91 20.48 -21.74
N ILE A 117 -5.41 20.57 -20.51
CA ILE A 117 -5.29 19.42 -19.63
C ILE A 117 -6.30 19.59 -18.52
N ALA A 118 -7.36 18.81 -18.58
CA ALA A 118 -8.28 18.70 -17.47
C ALA A 118 -7.61 17.89 -16.35
N TYR A 119 -7.86 18.30 -15.10
CA TYR A 119 -7.44 17.52 -13.93
C TYR A 119 -7.96 16.07 -14.07
N LEU A 120 -7.07 15.12 -13.85
CA LEU A 120 -7.34 13.68 -13.99
C LEU A 120 -7.53 13.17 -15.44
N SER A 121 -7.33 13.99 -16.48
CA SER A 121 -7.47 13.54 -17.87
C SER A 121 -6.45 12.45 -18.29
N TRP A 122 -5.48 12.15 -17.44
CA TRP A 122 -4.50 11.07 -17.64
C TRP A 122 -4.89 9.73 -17.00
N TRP A 123 -6.07 9.64 -16.35
CA TRP A 123 -6.61 8.39 -15.83
C TRP A 123 -7.69 7.85 -16.77
N HIS A 124 -7.47 6.67 -17.32
CA HIS A 124 -8.36 6.05 -18.27
C HIS A 124 -8.85 4.69 -17.75
N TRP A 125 -10.18 4.51 -17.67
CA TRP A 125 -10.72 3.17 -17.50
C TRP A 125 -10.33 2.32 -18.68
N THR A 126 -9.59 1.24 -18.44
CA THR A 126 -9.05 0.36 -19.47
C THR A 126 -9.61 -1.04 -19.27
N PRO A 127 -10.51 -1.50 -20.15
CA PRO A 127 -11.01 -2.87 -20.13
C PRO A 127 -9.87 -3.89 -20.18
N GLY A 128 -9.97 -4.93 -19.35
CA GLY A 128 -8.95 -5.97 -19.23
C GLY A 128 -7.70 -5.58 -18.43
N ALA A 129 -7.57 -4.32 -18.00
CA ALA A 129 -6.48 -3.94 -17.12
C ALA A 129 -6.66 -4.54 -15.72
N ASN A 130 -5.67 -5.26 -15.23
CA ASN A 130 -5.62 -5.91 -13.93
C ASN A 130 -4.16 -6.21 -13.56
N TRP A 131 -3.92 -6.90 -12.46
CA TRP A 131 -2.58 -7.20 -11.99
C TRP A 131 -1.71 -8.03 -12.94
N ARG A 132 -2.31 -8.87 -13.82
CA ARG A 132 -1.61 -9.64 -14.86
C ARG A 132 -1.40 -8.84 -16.14
N HIS A 133 -2.25 -7.87 -16.39
CA HIS A 133 -2.34 -7.07 -17.60
C HIS A 133 -2.38 -5.57 -17.26
N PRO A 134 -1.25 -4.98 -16.75
CA PRO A 134 -1.27 -3.64 -16.14
C PRO A 134 -1.69 -2.50 -17.07
N TYR A 135 -1.60 -2.70 -18.37
CA TYR A 135 -1.96 -1.69 -19.38
C TYR A 135 -3.09 -2.16 -20.32
N GLY A 136 -3.90 -3.14 -19.89
CA GLY A 136 -4.96 -3.76 -20.67
C GLY A 136 -4.58 -5.13 -21.21
N SER A 137 -5.52 -5.81 -21.88
CA SER A 137 -5.42 -7.22 -22.29
C SER A 137 -4.18 -7.56 -23.13
N ASP A 138 -3.60 -6.59 -23.82
CA ASP A 138 -2.42 -6.79 -24.67
C ASP A 138 -1.09 -6.65 -23.93
N SER A 139 -1.13 -6.34 -22.64
CA SER A 139 0.04 -6.26 -21.78
C SER A 139 0.20 -7.50 -20.90
N ASP A 140 1.39 -7.76 -20.40
CA ASP A 140 1.68 -8.80 -19.41
C ASP A 140 2.74 -8.37 -18.40
N ILE A 141 2.98 -9.22 -17.39
CA ILE A 141 3.96 -9.00 -16.33
C ILE A 141 5.21 -9.90 -16.49
N LYS A 142 5.42 -10.48 -17.65
CA LYS A 142 6.58 -11.35 -17.91
C LYS A 142 7.87 -10.57 -17.75
N GLY A 143 8.76 -11.09 -16.90
CA GLY A 143 10.01 -10.42 -16.52
C GLY A 143 9.82 -9.33 -15.45
N GLN A 144 8.61 -9.18 -14.90
CA GLN A 144 8.29 -8.25 -13.83
C GLN A 144 7.85 -9.00 -12.55
N GLU A 145 8.32 -10.22 -12.35
CA GLU A 145 7.98 -11.07 -11.21
C GLU A 145 8.33 -10.41 -9.87
N ASN A 146 9.41 -9.63 -9.84
CA ASN A 146 9.89 -8.90 -8.66
C ASN A 146 9.40 -7.44 -8.58
N HIS A 147 8.54 -6.99 -9.48
CA HIS A 147 7.89 -5.70 -9.35
C HIS A 147 6.72 -5.79 -8.35
N PRO A 148 6.36 -4.67 -7.68
CA PRO A 148 5.18 -4.66 -6.83
C PRO A 148 3.93 -4.98 -7.67
N VAL A 149 3.01 -5.75 -7.10
CA VAL A 149 1.71 -5.97 -7.69
C VAL A 149 0.91 -4.68 -7.69
N VAL A 150 0.22 -4.38 -8.78
CA VAL A 150 -0.60 -3.18 -8.97
C VAL A 150 -2.03 -3.54 -9.40
N HIS A 151 -2.91 -2.55 -9.55
CA HIS A 151 -4.34 -2.75 -9.78
C HIS A 151 -5.04 -3.52 -8.65
N ILE A 152 -4.55 -3.35 -7.45
CA ILE A 152 -5.05 -4.02 -6.25
C ILE A 152 -6.01 -3.08 -5.52
N ALA A 153 -7.26 -3.49 -5.39
CA ALA A 153 -8.23 -2.86 -4.53
C ALA A 153 -7.99 -3.24 -3.05
N TYR A 154 -8.61 -2.53 -2.12
CA TYR A 154 -8.44 -2.81 -0.68
C TYR A 154 -8.85 -4.24 -0.31
N GLU A 155 -9.97 -4.73 -0.88
CA GLU A 155 -10.44 -6.10 -0.67
C GLU A 155 -9.40 -7.14 -1.11
N ASP A 156 -8.75 -6.90 -2.26
CA ASP A 156 -7.73 -7.80 -2.80
C ASP A 156 -6.49 -7.88 -1.90
N ALA A 157 -6.03 -6.71 -1.41
CA ALA A 157 -4.91 -6.62 -0.47
C ALA A 157 -5.21 -7.32 0.84
N LEU A 158 -6.42 -7.14 1.37
CA LEU A 158 -6.88 -7.80 2.61
C LEU A 158 -7.01 -9.31 2.43
N ALA A 159 -7.52 -9.77 1.28
CA ALA A 159 -7.63 -11.20 0.97
C ALA A 159 -6.27 -11.88 0.93
N TYR A 160 -5.29 -11.26 0.26
CA TYR A 160 -3.90 -11.73 0.28
C TYR A 160 -3.33 -11.77 1.70
N ALA A 161 -3.46 -10.68 2.46
CA ALA A 161 -2.93 -10.60 3.81
C ALA A 161 -3.51 -11.72 4.70
N ASN A 162 -4.82 -11.95 4.64
CA ASN A 162 -5.47 -13.02 5.40
C ASN A 162 -5.00 -14.42 4.98
N TRP A 163 -4.83 -14.69 3.68
CA TRP A 163 -4.28 -15.95 3.18
C TRP A 163 -2.86 -16.18 3.73
N ALA A 164 -2.04 -15.14 3.78
CA ALA A 164 -0.68 -15.20 4.29
C ALA A 164 -0.61 -15.26 5.85
N GLY A 165 -1.74 -15.28 6.57
CA GLY A 165 -1.78 -15.19 8.03
C GLY A 165 -1.33 -13.84 8.58
N LYS A 166 -1.47 -12.78 7.81
CA LYS A 166 -1.06 -11.40 8.07
C LYS A 166 -2.26 -10.45 8.09
N THR A 167 -2.02 -9.16 8.25
CA THR A 167 -3.00 -8.09 8.06
C THR A 167 -2.36 -6.88 7.40
N LEU A 168 -3.17 -5.90 6.98
CA LEU A 168 -2.65 -4.62 6.52
C LEU A 168 -2.19 -3.76 7.72
N PRO A 169 -1.13 -2.96 7.58
CA PRO A 169 -0.70 -2.04 8.62
C PRO A 169 -1.76 -0.98 8.89
N THR A 170 -1.85 -0.51 10.14
CA THR A 170 -2.49 0.79 10.36
C THR A 170 -1.64 1.90 9.76
N GLU A 171 -2.25 3.05 9.49
CA GLU A 171 -1.54 4.23 9.01
C GLU A 171 -0.37 4.59 9.94
N ALA A 172 -0.60 4.54 11.25
CA ALA A 172 0.42 4.86 12.24
C ALA A 172 1.57 3.83 12.26
N GLN A 173 1.28 2.53 12.14
CA GLN A 173 2.31 1.48 12.02
C GLN A 173 3.14 1.66 10.76
N TRP A 174 2.47 1.94 9.63
CA TRP A 174 3.15 2.17 8.36
C TRP A 174 4.10 3.38 8.45
N GLU A 175 3.63 4.51 8.98
CA GLU A 175 4.42 5.72 9.09
C GLU A 175 5.59 5.56 10.07
N PHE A 176 5.36 4.92 11.23
CA PHE A 176 6.43 4.60 12.19
C PHE A 176 7.54 3.78 11.53
N ALA A 177 7.16 2.74 10.80
CA ALA A 177 8.09 1.89 10.06
C ALA A 177 8.84 2.67 8.96
N ALA A 178 8.13 3.50 8.20
CA ALA A 178 8.70 4.33 7.13
C ALA A 178 9.75 5.32 7.65
N ARG A 179 9.51 5.92 8.80
CA ARG A 179 10.45 6.86 9.42
C ARG A 179 11.78 6.21 9.81
N GLY A 180 11.80 4.90 10.03
CA GLY A 180 13.05 4.19 10.36
C GLY A 180 13.79 4.73 11.56
N GLY A 181 13.07 5.24 12.59
CA GLY A 181 13.65 5.89 13.78
C GLY A 181 14.10 7.34 13.58
N LEU A 182 13.90 7.92 12.39
CA LEU A 182 14.15 9.35 12.15
C LEU A 182 12.97 10.20 12.64
N GLN A 183 13.23 11.11 13.55
CA GLN A 183 12.23 12.07 14.04
C GLN A 183 12.17 13.30 13.13
N ASN A 184 10.96 13.73 12.79
CA ASN A 184 10.68 14.99 12.07
C ASN A 184 11.49 15.19 10.77
N LYS A 185 11.84 14.09 10.07
CA LYS A 185 12.52 14.14 8.79
C LYS A 185 11.52 14.07 7.63
N LYS A 186 11.83 14.82 6.56
CA LYS A 186 10.97 14.96 5.40
C LYS A 186 10.85 13.66 4.61
N PHE A 187 11.96 12.90 4.48
CA PHE A 187 12.02 11.63 3.77
C PHE A 187 12.49 10.51 4.70
N THR A 188 12.33 9.29 4.27
CA THR A 188 12.77 8.08 4.98
C THR A 188 14.29 8.00 5.21
N TRP A 189 15.06 8.91 4.61
CA TRP A 189 16.53 9.02 4.70
C TRP A 189 17.05 10.36 5.21
N GLY A 190 16.19 11.36 5.47
CA GLY A 190 16.57 12.70 5.91
C GLY A 190 15.78 13.81 5.23
N ASP A 191 16.38 14.98 5.02
CA ASP A 191 15.65 16.17 4.55
C ASP A 191 15.87 16.48 3.05
N GLU A 192 16.95 15.96 2.46
CA GLU A 192 17.34 16.28 1.10
C GLU A 192 16.77 15.23 0.11
N TYR A 193 16.04 15.72 -0.90
CA TYR A 193 15.53 14.85 -1.98
C TYR A 193 16.67 14.27 -2.82
N SER A 194 16.52 13.00 -3.22
CA SER A 194 17.43 12.35 -4.15
C SER A 194 16.69 11.30 -4.98
N ALA A 195 16.73 11.42 -6.30
CA ALA A 195 16.21 10.43 -7.24
C ALA A 195 16.90 9.04 -7.11
N LYS A 196 18.09 8.99 -6.50
CA LYS A 196 18.81 7.72 -6.24
C LYS A 196 18.32 6.98 -4.99
N LYS A 197 17.31 7.50 -4.32
CA LYS A 197 16.79 6.96 -3.05
C LYS A 197 15.39 6.38 -3.16
N ALA A 198 14.66 6.69 -4.24
CA ALA A 198 13.29 6.25 -4.42
C ALA A 198 12.86 6.33 -5.88
N ASN A 199 11.94 5.45 -6.29
CA ASN A 199 11.27 5.52 -7.58
C ASN A 199 10.14 6.54 -7.53
N THR A 200 10.36 7.72 -8.09
CA THR A 200 9.38 8.82 -8.18
C THR A 200 9.48 9.48 -9.53
N TRP A 201 8.54 10.33 -9.90
CA TRP A 201 8.63 11.07 -11.16
C TRP A 201 9.63 12.22 -11.05
N GLN A 202 10.62 12.26 -11.94
CA GLN A 202 11.57 13.36 -12.08
C GLN A 202 11.24 14.19 -13.33
N GLY A 203 11.26 15.50 -13.19
CA GLY A 203 10.92 16.43 -14.28
C GLY A 203 9.54 17.05 -14.11
N ILE A 204 8.79 17.19 -15.20
CA ILE A 204 7.51 17.91 -15.23
C ILE A 204 6.37 16.92 -15.43
N PHE A 205 5.68 16.56 -14.35
CA PHE A 205 4.49 15.70 -14.42
C PHE A 205 3.32 16.45 -15.09
N PRO A 206 2.54 15.81 -15.95
CA PRO A 206 2.64 14.42 -16.45
C PRO A 206 3.34 14.32 -17.82
N PHE A 207 4.07 15.34 -18.27
CA PHE A 207 4.57 15.49 -19.62
C PHE A 207 5.96 14.91 -19.87
N PHE A 208 6.87 15.14 -18.93
CA PHE A 208 8.26 14.83 -19.12
C PHE A 208 8.90 14.22 -17.86
N ASN A 209 9.31 12.97 -17.96
CA ASN A 209 10.08 12.27 -16.93
C ASN A 209 11.55 12.17 -17.38
N THR A 210 12.47 12.73 -16.60
CA THR A 210 13.92 12.70 -16.88
C THR A 210 14.54 11.33 -16.63
N LYS A 211 13.85 10.44 -15.91
CA LYS A 211 14.29 9.07 -15.59
C LYS A 211 15.64 9.01 -14.85
N GLU A 212 15.88 9.96 -13.97
CA GLU A 212 17.12 10.00 -13.18
C GLU A 212 17.26 8.80 -12.23
N ASP A 213 16.14 8.16 -11.89
CA ASP A 213 16.06 6.92 -11.13
C ASP A 213 16.16 5.64 -11.99
N ASN A 214 16.21 5.79 -13.34
CA ASN A 214 16.23 4.76 -14.39
C ASN A 214 14.88 4.06 -14.65
N TYR A 215 13.77 4.52 -14.11
CA TYR A 215 12.45 3.90 -14.27
C TYR A 215 11.41 4.89 -14.85
N VAL A 216 10.40 4.34 -15.51
CA VAL A 216 9.22 5.10 -15.99
C VAL A 216 7.97 4.67 -15.22
N GLY A 217 7.82 3.38 -14.98
CA GLY A 217 6.76 2.76 -14.18
C GLY A 217 7.30 2.26 -12.84
N THR A 218 6.75 1.15 -12.36
CA THR A 218 7.27 0.49 -11.16
C THR A 218 8.71 0.02 -11.35
N ALA A 219 9.49 -0.01 -10.28
CA ALA A 219 10.80 -0.65 -10.21
C ALA A 219 10.68 -2.03 -9.53
N PRO A 220 11.59 -2.98 -9.79
CA PRO A 220 11.71 -4.17 -8.95
C PRO A 220 11.88 -3.77 -7.49
N VAL A 221 11.17 -4.43 -6.57
CA VAL A 221 11.28 -4.13 -5.14
C VAL A 221 12.73 -4.22 -4.66
N GLY A 222 13.13 -3.33 -3.76
CA GLY A 222 14.50 -3.28 -3.25
C GLY A 222 15.54 -2.69 -4.20
N SER A 223 15.12 -2.04 -5.29
CA SER A 223 16.03 -1.35 -6.23
C SER A 223 16.73 -0.13 -5.62
N PHE A 224 16.18 0.43 -4.56
CA PHE A 224 16.70 1.60 -3.86
C PHE A 224 17.18 1.22 -2.44
N PRO A 225 18.07 2.05 -1.83
CA PRO A 225 18.56 1.76 -0.49
C PRO A 225 17.42 1.72 0.54
N PRO A 226 17.45 0.78 1.49
CA PRO A 226 16.44 0.68 2.54
C PRO A 226 16.56 1.84 3.54
N ASN A 227 15.51 2.07 4.31
CA ASN A 227 15.56 2.91 5.49
C ASN A 227 16.39 2.26 6.62
N ARG A 228 16.52 2.94 7.76
CA ARG A 228 17.36 2.45 8.89
C ARG A 228 16.82 1.18 9.57
N TYR A 229 15.56 0.84 9.36
CA TYR A 229 14.98 -0.41 9.84
C TYR A 229 15.17 -1.56 8.83
N GLY A 230 15.76 -1.29 7.65
CA GLY A 230 15.96 -2.29 6.60
C GLY A 230 14.75 -2.48 5.69
N LEU A 231 13.80 -1.54 5.69
CA LEU A 231 12.62 -1.55 4.83
C LEU A 231 12.90 -0.82 3.53
N TYR A 232 12.54 -1.44 2.41
CA TYR A 232 12.69 -0.90 1.07
C TYR A 232 11.39 -0.22 0.61
N ASP A 233 11.55 0.72 -0.31
CA ASP A 233 10.48 1.33 -1.09
C ASP A 233 9.37 2.01 -0.26
N MET A 234 9.70 2.42 1.00
CA MET A 234 8.82 3.20 1.87
C MET A 234 8.61 4.64 1.36
N THR A 235 9.09 4.94 0.16
CA THR A 235 8.99 6.22 -0.54
C THR A 235 8.92 5.93 -2.04
N GLY A 236 7.83 6.30 -2.71
CA GLY A 236 7.67 6.08 -4.15
C GLY A 236 7.29 4.64 -4.51
N ASN A 237 7.63 4.22 -5.70
CA ASN A 237 7.27 2.97 -6.34
C ASN A 237 5.74 2.79 -6.48
N VAL A 238 5.05 2.27 -5.49
CA VAL A 238 3.58 2.24 -5.48
C VAL A 238 3.02 2.80 -4.17
N TRP A 239 1.83 3.39 -4.23
CA TRP A 239 1.03 3.66 -3.05
C TRP A 239 0.66 2.36 -2.35
N GLU A 240 0.60 2.38 -1.04
CA GLU A 240 0.33 1.20 -0.23
C GLU A 240 -0.92 1.36 0.62
N TRP A 241 -1.82 0.37 0.54
CA TRP A 241 -3.00 0.31 1.36
C TRP A 241 -2.68 0.20 2.85
N THR A 242 -3.41 0.95 3.66
CA THR A 242 -3.47 0.77 5.12
C THR A 242 -4.87 0.36 5.55
N SER A 243 -5.00 -0.20 6.76
CA SER A 243 -6.29 -0.62 7.30
C SER A 243 -7.20 0.53 7.73
N ASP A 244 -6.65 1.74 7.84
CA ASP A 244 -7.39 2.90 8.37
C ASP A 244 -8.36 3.48 7.35
N TRP A 245 -9.57 3.77 7.80
CA TRP A 245 -10.47 4.66 7.11
C TRP A 245 -9.96 6.10 7.17
N PHE A 246 -10.13 6.84 6.08
CA PHE A 246 -9.65 8.21 5.97
C PHE A 246 -10.54 9.19 6.73
N ALA A 247 -9.90 10.10 7.45
CA ALA A 247 -10.47 11.36 7.92
C ALA A 247 -9.49 12.50 7.66
N VAL A 248 -9.97 13.70 7.42
CA VAL A 248 -9.14 14.88 7.12
C VAL A 248 -8.14 15.16 8.24
N SER A 249 -8.54 14.95 9.48
CA SER A 249 -7.66 15.17 10.64
C SER A 249 -7.45 13.86 11.38
N HIS A 250 -6.23 13.66 11.84
CA HIS A 250 -5.91 12.57 12.76
C HIS A 250 -5.56 13.10 14.19
N ALA A 251 -5.97 14.33 14.51
CA ALA A 251 -5.71 14.94 15.82
C ALA A 251 -6.26 14.12 17.00
N ASN A 252 -7.33 13.34 16.80
CA ASN A 252 -7.88 12.43 17.80
C ASN A 252 -6.96 11.24 18.13
N LYS A 253 -5.87 11.03 17.37
CA LYS A 253 -4.87 9.99 17.64
C LYS A 253 -3.81 10.44 18.64
N ALA A 254 -3.72 11.75 18.96
CA ALA A 254 -2.70 12.27 19.89
C ALA A 254 -2.72 11.53 21.23
N HIS A 255 -1.53 11.29 21.80
CA HIS A 255 -1.32 10.59 23.07
C HIS A 255 -1.95 9.19 23.14
N SER A 256 -2.03 8.47 22.03
CA SER A 256 -2.66 7.16 21.94
C SER A 256 -1.66 6.05 21.62
N SER A 257 -2.03 4.82 22.01
CA SER A 257 -1.27 3.61 21.68
C SER A 257 -1.99 2.86 20.56
N ASP A 258 -1.23 2.43 19.55
CA ASP A 258 -1.71 1.67 18.39
C ASP A 258 -2.99 2.25 17.79
N PRO A 259 -3.02 3.57 17.47
CA PRO A 259 -4.22 4.22 17.00
C PRO A 259 -4.67 3.65 15.67
N LYS A 260 -5.98 3.58 15.51
CA LYS A 260 -6.66 3.22 14.27
C LYS A 260 -7.37 4.43 13.68
N GLY A 261 -7.73 4.36 12.40
CA GLY A 261 -8.60 5.33 11.75
C GLY A 261 -10.00 5.41 12.39
N PRO A 262 -10.83 6.35 11.93
CA PRO A 262 -12.21 6.44 12.37
C PRO A 262 -13.02 5.19 11.96
N ALA A 263 -14.25 5.09 12.44
CA ALA A 263 -15.21 4.12 11.90
C ALA A 263 -15.54 4.46 10.43
N LYS A 264 -15.96 3.46 9.65
CA LYS A 264 -16.30 3.62 8.23
C LYS A 264 -17.30 4.77 7.99
N GLU A 265 -18.30 4.86 8.83
CA GLU A 265 -19.40 5.85 8.75
C GLU A 265 -18.92 7.29 8.98
N GLN A 266 -17.74 7.44 9.56
CA GLN A 266 -17.09 8.74 9.82
C GLN A 266 -16.03 9.08 8.76
N SER A 267 -15.78 8.17 7.81
CA SER A 267 -14.83 8.40 6.73
C SER A 267 -15.40 9.42 5.74
N PHE A 268 -14.67 10.50 5.52
CA PHE A 268 -15.06 11.55 4.59
C PHE A 268 -13.84 12.32 4.10
N ASP A 269 -13.77 12.53 2.79
CA ASP A 269 -12.83 13.45 2.17
C ASP A 269 -13.59 14.58 1.47
N PRO A 270 -13.48 15.84 1.93
CA PRO A 270 -14.15 16.97 1.31
C PRO A 270 -13.66 17.28 -0.11
N LYS A 271 -12.52 16.76 -0.51
CA LYS A 271 -12.00 16.88 -1.88
C LYS A 271 -12.66 15.89 -2.83
N LYS A 272 -13.27 14.82 -2.30
CA LYS A 272 -13.90 13.71 -3.03
C LYS A 272 -15.29 13.36 -2.42
N PRO A 273 -16.20 14.31 -2.31
CA PRO A 273 -17.44 14.12 -1.53
C PRO A 273 -18.40 13.07 -2.10
N ALA A 274 -18.24 12.70 -3.38
CA ALA A 274 -19.05 11.68 -4.05
C ALA A 274 -18.53 10.24 -3.86
N ASP A 275 -17.30 10.06 -3.39
CA ASP A 275 -16.62 8.75 -3.40
C ASP A 275 -16.94 7.88 -2.17
N GLY A 276 -17.73 8.40 -1.22
CA GLY A 276 -18.12 7.68 -0.01
C GLY A 276 -16.98 7.49 0.98
N ALA A 277 -17.00 6.36 1.70
CA ALA A 277 -15.95 6.02 2.67
C ALA A 277 -14.68 5.54 1.95
N MET A 278 -13.53 6.06 2.33
CA MET A 278 -12.23 5.78 1.71
C MET A 278 -11.20 5.29 2.73
N HIS A 279 -10.28 4.46 2.29
CA HIS A 279 -9.11 4.09 3.09
C HIS A 279 -7.93 5.03 2.86
N VAL A 280 -7.01 5.04 3.82
CA VAL A 280 -5.74 5.76 3.71
C VAL A 280 -4.76 4.92 2.89
N ILE A 281 -4.10 5.56 1.93
CA ILE A 281 -2.91 5.02 1.25
C ILE A 281 -1.68 5.88 1.59
N LYS A 282 -0.51 5.24 1.64
CA LYS A 282 0.76 5.83 2.09
C LYS A 282 1.88 5.63 1.08
N GLY A 283 2.98 6.37 1.22
CA GLY A 283 4.25 6.16 0.51
C GLY A 283 4.43 6.94 -0.77
N GLY A 284 3.35 7.33 -1.44
CA GLY A 284 3.44 7.89 -2.79
C GLY A 284 3.77 6.81 -3.82
N SER A 285 4.03 7.21 -5.06
CA SER A 285 4.34 6.27 -6.14
C SER A 285 5.31 6.85 -7.17
N HIS A 286 5.68 6.04 -8.15
CA HIS A 286 6.45 6.45 -9.32
C HIS A 286 5.82 7.61 -10.13
N LEU A 287 4.53 7.89 -9.94
CA LEU A 287 3.82 9.03 -10.54
C LEU A 287 3.88 10.30 -9.69
N CYS A 288 4.40 10.24 -8.47
CA CYS A 288 4.49 11.40 -7.60
C CYS A 288 5.70 12.26 -7.95
N ALA A 289 5.43 13.52 -8.27
CA ALA A 289 6.42 14.51 -8.70
C ALA A 289 6.44 15.74 -7.78
N LYS A 290 7.57 16.43 -7.71
CA LYS A 290 7.72 17.66 -6.92
C LYS A 290 6.70 18.75 -7.30
N ASN A 291 6.33 18.83 -8.59
CA ASN A 291 5.41 19.85 -9.10
C ASN A 291 3.93 19.46 -9.11
N TYR A 292 3.61 18.21 -8.75
CA TYR A 292 2.24 17.70 -8.79
C TYR A 292 1.81 17.03 -7.49
N CYS A 293 2.45 15.92 -7.15
CA CYS A 293 2.16 15.11 -5.98
C CYS A 293 3.45 14.94 -5.18
N SER A 294 3.75 15.84 -4.24
CA SER A 294 4.92 15.69 -3.36
C SER A 294 4.66 14.75 -2.19
N ARG A 295 3.75 13.78 -2.35
CA ARG A 295 3.25 12.91 -1.27
C ARG A 295 4.05 11.61 -1.09
N TYR A 296 5.28 11.58 -1.57
CA TYR A 296 6.24 10.50 -1.33
C TYR A 296 7.06 10.73 -0.03
N ARG A 297 6.41 11.23 1.02
CA ARG A 297 6.99 11.49 2.35
C ARG A 297 6.30 10.61 3.39
N PRO A 298 6.97 10.19 4.47
CA PRO A 298 6.33 9.38 5.52
C PRO A 298 5.04 9.98 6.07
N ALA A 299 5.02 11.30 6.28
CA ALA A 299 3.84 12.03 6.77
C ALA A 299 2.69 12.08 5.77
N ALA A 300 3.00 11.94 4.47
CA ALA A 300 2.00 12.08 3.43
C ALA A 300 0.97 10.95 3.46
N ARG A 301 -0.26 11.32 3.16
CA ARG A 301 -1.41 10.43 3.13
C ARG A 301 -2.37 10.86 2.02
N GLU A 302 -3.09 9.92 1.45
CA GLU A 302 -4.13 10.18 0.45
C GLU A 302 -5.34 9.31 0.76
N SER A 303 -6.53 9.77 0.38
CA SER A 303 -7.75 8.99 0.44
C SER A 303 -7.94 8.20 -0.85
N GLN A 304 -8.32 6.92 -0.76
CA GLN A 304 -8.56 6.07 -1.92
C GLN A 304 -9.83 5.24 -1.72
N ALA A 305 -10.68 5.19 -2.76
CA ALA A 305 -11.87 4.35 -2.79
C ALA A 305 -11.48 2.87 -2.68
N PRO A 306 -12.12 2.08 -1.79
CA PRO A 306 -11.69 0.71 -1.48
C PRO A 306 -11.88 -0.29 -2.62
N ASP A 307 -12.73 0.01 -3.58
CA ASP A 307 -13.08 -0.82 -4.73
C ASP A 307 -12.31 -0.46 -6.01
N THR A 308 -11.31 0.42 -5.91
CA THR A 308 -10.59 0.93 -7.08
C THR A 308 -9.10 0.66 -6.96
N GLY A 309 -8.59 -0.21 -7.83
CA GLY A 309 -7.17 -0.39 -8.10
C GLY A 309 -6.71 0.53 -9.24
N THR A 310 -5.41 0.81 -9.31
CA THR A 310 -4.79 1.60 -10.39
C THR A 310 -3.38 1.09 -10.68
N THR A 311 -2.76 1.58 -11.76
CA THR A 311 -1.38 1.23 -12.16
C THR A 311 -0.30 1.57 -11.14
N HIS A 312 -0.62 2.21 -10.01
CA HIS A 312 0.36 2.69 -9.05
C HIS A 312 -0.05 2.46 -7.58
N ILE A 313 -1.02 1.54 -7.34
CA ILE A 313 -1.47 1.15 -6.01
C ILE A 313 -1.22 -0.34 -5.80
N GLY A 314 -0.46 -0.65 -4.77
CA GLY A 314 -0.17 -1.97 -4.25
C GLY A 314 -0.29 -1.99 -2.73
N PHE A 315 0.50 -2.82 -2.05
CA PHE A 315 0.45 -2.94 -0.59
C PHE A 315 1.64 -3.73 -0.04
N ARG A 316 1.85 -3.63 1.26
CA ARG A 316 2.63 -4.58 2.08
C ARG A 316 1.82 -4.99 3.29
N ALA A 317 2.17 -6.11 3.92
CA ALA A 317 1.44 -6.64 5.06
C ALA A 317 2.28 -6.66 6.34
N ILE A 318 1.60 -6.78 7.48
CA ILE A 318 2.20 -6.92 8.80
C ILE A 318 1.72 -8.22 9.47
N LEU A 319 2.53 -8.69 10.41
CA LEU A 319 2.14 -9.70 11.39
C LEU A 319 2.15 -9.06 12.78
N ALA A 320 0.98 -8.97 13.39
CA ALA A 320 0.88 -8.54 14.77
C ALA A 320 1.53 -9.60 15.67
N LEU A 321 2.32 -9.16 16.62
CA LEU A 321 2.88 -10.05 17.63
C LEU A 321 1.87 -10.12 18.79
N SER A 322 1.49 -11.34 19.19
CA SER A 322 0.73 -11.50 20.43
C SER A 322 1.55 -11.01 21.61
N GLU A 323 0.96 -10.22 22.50
CA GLU A 323 1.59 -9.94 23.79
C GLU A 323 1.93 -11.27 24.47
N PRO A 324 3.09 -11.35 25.15
CA PRO A 324 3.52 -12.58 25.82
C PRO A 324 2.63 -12.97 26.99
#